data_b937bf85d2eebe0ed9b5019bbe93de29
#
_entry.id   b937bf85d2eebe0ed9b5019bbe93de29
#
_cell.length_a   1.000
_cell.length_b   1.000
_cell.length_c   1.000
_cell.angle_alpha   90.00
_cell.angle_beta   90.00
_cell.angle_gamma   90.00
#
_symmetry.space_group_name_H-M   'P 1'
#
loop_
_entity.id
_entity.type
_entity.pdbx_description
1 polymer ?
#
loop_
_entity_poly.entity_id
_entity_poly.type
_entity_poly.pdbx_seq_one_letter_code
_entity_poly.pdbx_strand_id
1 'polypeptide(L)'
;MNALAVDVPFAPSPDPAAWLEPAGIELLRAQFRRIAPQAELFAEEFYDRLFRLMPDARALFHGDLREQGAKLTRMLAVLVSRLDTPVLLEQPLAQLGQRHRAYGVSAGDFAPVGAALLATLAHRLDAEFDDTARGAWTTVYLRAAQAMQAPVAG
;
A
#
# COMPACT_ATOMS: atom_id res chain seq x y z
N MET A 1 36.86 19.40 -9.49
CA MET A 1 36.33 19.29 -9.44
C MET A 1 35.52 19.06 -9.56
N ASN A 2 35.06 19.14 -9.34
CA ASN A 2 34.58 18.73 -9.89
C ASN A 2 33.29 18.89 -10.33
N ALA A 3 33.08 19.14 -11.47
CA ALA A 3 31.81 19.34 -12.10
C ALA A 3 30.87 18.22 -11.77
N LEU A 4 31.42 17.06 -11.52
CA LEU A 4 30.66 15.90 -11.10
C LEU A 4 29.95 16.10 -9.79
N ALA A 5 30.60 16.79 -8.89
CA ALA A 5 30.01 17.09 -7.61
C ALA A 5 28.84 18.04 -7.75
N VAL A 6 28.85 18.85 -8.80
CA VAL A 6 27.76 19.81 -9.04
C VAL A 6 26.50 19.08 -9.51
N ASP A 7 26.66 18.01 -10.25
CA ASP A 7 25.51 17.27 -10.75
C ASP A 7 24.78 16.53 -9.64
N VAL A 8 25.54 16.04 -8.67
CA VAL A 8 24.95 15.28 -7.58
C VAL A 8 23.98 16.11 -6.74
N PRO A 9 24.30 17.36 -6.39
CA PRO A 9 23.40 18.16 -5.54
C PRO A 9 22.03 18.45 -6.13
N PHE A 10 21.86 18.27 -7.43
CA PHE A 10 20.56 18.51 -8.02
C PHE A 10 19.62 17.34 -7.87
N ALA A 11 20.15 16.18 -7.54
CA ALA A 11 19.30 15.08 -7.13
C ALA A 11 18.80 15.42 -5.71
N PRO A 12 17.49 15.47 -5.49
CA PRO A 12 17.02 15.74 -4.15
C PRO A 12 17.55 14.68 -3.20
N SER A 13 18.05 15.12 -2.06
CA SER A 13 18.45 14.19 -1.02
C SER A 13 17.21 13.43 -0.58
N PRO A 14 17.33 12.12 -0.33
CA PRO A 14 16.19 11.38 0.16
C PRO A 14 15.68 12.02 1.45
N ASP A 15 14.38 12.25 1.51
CA ASP A 15 13.74 12.67 2.75
C ASP A 15 14.00 11.57 3.78
N PRO A 16 14.59 11.86 4.96
CA PRO A 16 14.77 10.82 5.96
C PRO A 16 13.48 10.12 6.35
N ALA A 17 12.33 10.80 6.16
CA ALA A 17 11.03 10.21 6.44
C ALA A 17 10.47 9.45 5.24
N ALA A 18 11.13 9.49 4.08
CA ALA A 18 10.65 8.81 2.89
C ALA A 18 10.65 7.29 3.08
N TRP A 19 9.62 6.65 2.56
CA TRP A 19 9.49 5.20 2.67
C TRP A 19 10.29 4.47 1.61
N LEU A 20 10.48 5.11 0.44
CA LEU A 20 11.19 4.55 -0.69
C LEU A 20 12.07 5.60 -1.34
N GLU A 21 13.07 5.15 -2.05
CA GLU A 21 13.86 6.00 -2.93
C GLU A 21 13.00 6.43 -4.13
N PRO A 22 13.38 7.53 -4.81
CA PRO A 22 12.60 8.04 -5.95
C PRO A 22 12.33 6.99 -7.02
N ALA A 23 13.31 6.14 -7.33
CA ALA A 23 13.11 5.08 -8.32
C ALA A 23 12.05 4.07 -7.90
N GLY A 24 11.99 3.75 -6.60
CA GLY A 24 10.96 2.87 -6.05
C GLY A 24 9.59 3.49 -6.15
N ILE A 25 9.48 4.77 -5.86
CA ILE A 25 8.22 5.50 -5.97
C ILE A 25 7.71 5.46 -7.40
N GLU A 26 8.58 5.74 -8.37
CA GLU A 26 8.20 5.71 -9.79
C GLU A 26 7.77 4.32 -10.23
N LEU A 27 8.47 3.29 -9.74
CA LEU A 27 8.12 1.90 -10.04
C LEU A 27 6.70 1.59 -9.57
N LEU A 28 6.38 1.93 -8.33
CA LEU A 28 5.05 1.65 -7.77
C LEU A 28 3.97 2.43 -8.51
N ARG A 29 4.25 3.67 -8.86
CA ARG A 29 3.31 4.47 -9.64
C ARG A 29 3.04 3.86 -11.00
N ALA A 30 4.08 3.41 -11.69
CA ALA A 30 3.93 2.77 -12.99
C ALA A 30 3.13 1.48 -12.90
N GLN A 31 3.42 0.68 -11.87
CA GLN A 31 2.72 -0.58 -11.68
C GLN A 31 1.26 -0.36 -11.28
N PHE A 32 1.00 0.63 -10.43
CA PHE A 32 -0.39 0.93 -10.08
C PHE A 32 -1.19 1.41 -11.28
N ARG A 33 -0.58 2.18 -12.19
CA ARG A 33 -1.25 2.60 -13.43
C ARG A 33 -1.68 1.41 -14.28
N ARG A 34 -0.98 0.28 -14.18
CA ARG A 34 -1.37 -0.94 -14.89
C ARG A 34 -2.52 -1.66 -14.23
N ILE A 35 -2.65 -1.54 -12.92
CA ILE A 35 -3.70 -2.19 -12.14
C ILE A 35 -4.99 -1.37 -12.16
N ALA A 36 -4.88 -0.06 -12.11
CA ALA A 36 -6.01 0.83 -11.93
C ALA A 36 -7.18 0.61 -12.91
N PRO A 37 -6.94 0.36 -14.21
CA PRO A 37 -8.05 0.11 -15.13
C PRO A 37 -8.86 -1.14 -14.81
N GLN A 38 -8.29 -2.06 -14.03
CA GLN A 38 -8.95 -3.31 -13.63
C GLN A 38 -9.09 -3.36 -12.11
N ALA A 39 -9.33 -2.22 -11.49
CA ALA A 39 -9.39 -2.09 -10.04
C ALA A 39 -10.45 -3.01 -9.42
N GLU A 40 -11.59 -3.15 -10.06
CA GLU A 40 -12.67 -4.00 -9.56
C GLU A 40 -12.24 -5.47 -9.51
N LEU A 41 -11.61 -5.94 -10.58
CA LEU A 41 -11.12 -7.31 -10.65
C LEU A 41 -9.98 -7.53 -9.66
N PHE A 42 -9.09 -6.56 -9.53
CA PHE A 42 -8.01 -6.60 -8.54
C PHE A 42 -8.58 -6.79 -7.13
N ALA A 43 -9.59 -6.01 -6.78
CA ALA A 43 -10.21 -6.10 -5.46
C ALA A 43 -10.88 -7.45 -5.22
N GLU A 44 -11.58 -7.99 -6.23
CA GLU A 44 -12.19 -9.32 -6.13
C GLU A 44 -11.14 -10.38 -5.83
N GLU A 45 -10.04 -10.36 -6.57
CA GLU A 45 -8.96 -11.33 -6.37
C GLU A 45 -8.30 -11.19 -5.00
N PHE A 46 -8.16 -9.94 -4.54
CA PHE A 46 -7.63 -9.68 -3.21
C PHE A 46 -8.52 -10.30 -2.14
N TYR A 47 -9.82 -10.06 -2.19
CA TYR A 47 -10.74 -10.59 -1.17
C TYR A 47 -10.82 -12.11 -1.24
N ASP A 48 -10.79 -12.70 -2.42
CA ASP A 48 -10.76 -14.16 -2.56
C ASP A 48 -9.56 -14.75 -1.82
N ARG A 49 -8.40 -14.16 -1.99
CA ARG A 49 -7.18 -14.62 -1.32
C ARG A 49 -7.23 -14.37 0.18
N LEU A 50 -7.73 -13.19 0.56
CA LEU A 50 -7.84 -12.85 1.97
C LEU A 50 -8.72 -13.85 2.72
N PHE A 51 -9.87 -14.18 2.15
CA PHE A 51 -10.82 -15.08 2.80
C PHE A 51 -10.33 -16.52 2.82
N ARG A 52 -9.43 -16.91 1.93
CA ARG A 52 -8.75 -18.21 2.03
C ARG A 52 -7.73 -18.23 3.15
N LEU A 53 -7.01 -17.14 3.32
CA LEU A 53 -6.00 -17.02 4.40
C LEU A 53 -6.64 -16.78 5.75
N MET A 54 -7.75 -16.07 5.77
CA MET A 54 -8.49 -15.70 6.98
C MET A 54 -9.97 -15.93 6.77
N PRO A 55 -10.44 -17.19 6.88
CA PRO A 55 -11.86 -17.46 6.65
C PRO A 55 -12.79 -16.63 7.54
N ASP A 56 -12.35 -16.33 8.76
CA ASP A 56 -13.16 -15.54 9.69
C ASP A 56 -13.27 -14.07 9.30
N ALA A 57 -12.37 -13.59 8.43
CA ALA A 57 -12.39 -12.20 8.01
C ALA A 57 -13.66 -11.85 7.26
N ARG A 58 -14.30 -12.83 6.61
CA ARG A 58 -15.54 -12.58 5.87
C ARG A 58 -16.59 -11.94 6.76
N ALA A 59 -16.64 -12.33 8.03
CA ALA A 59 -17.62 -11.81 8.98
C ALA A 59 -17.35 -10.35 9.38
N LEU A 60 -16.14 -9.84 9.14
CA LEU A 60 -15.81 -8.45 9.43
C LEU A 60 -16.37 -7.49 8.38
N PHE A 61 -16.77 -8.00 7.23
CA PHE A 61 -17.30 -7.19 6.13
C PHE A 61 -18.80 -7.21 6.15
N HIS A 62 -19.37 -6.06 6.47
CA HIS A 62 -20.83 -5.86 6.54
C HIS A 62 -21.23 -5.02 5.32
N GLY A 63 -21.89 -5.62 4.37
CA GLY A 63 -22.34 -4.91 3.21
C GLY A 63 -21.67 -5.34 1.92
N ASP A 64 -21.63 -4.45 0.94
CA ASP A 64 -21.21 -4.76 -0.42
C ASP A 64 -19.70 -4.80 -0.54
N LEU A 65 -19.15 -5.97 -0.91
CA LEU A 65 -17.72 -6.12 -1.13
C LEU A 65 -17.23 -5.28 -2.31
N ARG A 66 -18.11 -4.98 -3.26
CA ARG A 66 -17.74 -4.12 -4.39
C ARG A 66 -17.42 -2.71 -3.90
N GLU A 67 -18.21 -2.19 -2.98
CA GLU A 67 -17.94 -0.89 -2.36
C GLU A 67 -16.66 -0.91 -1.55
N GLN A 68 -16.43 -1.98 -0.80
CA GLN A 68 -15.19 -2.12 -0.04
C GLN A 68 -13.99 -2.18 -0.96
N GLY A 69 -14.10 -2.87 -2.09
CA GLY A 69 -13.06 -2.94 -3.10
C GLY A 69 -12.74 -1.59 -3.69
N ALA A 70 -13.76 -0.78 -3.95
CA ALA A 70 -13.56 0.58 -4.46
C ALA A 70 -12.82 1.44 -3.44
N LYS A 71 -13.11 1.26 -2.15
CA LYS A 71 -12.40 2.00 -1.08
C LYS A 71 -10.94 1.55 -1.01
N LEU A 72 -10.70 0.24 -1.12
CA LEU A 72 -9.34 -0.30 -1.12
C LEU A 72 -8.50 0.31 -2.25
N THR A 73 -9.01 0.27 -3.46
CA THR A 73 -8.26 0.75 -4.62
C THR A 73 -8.08 2.27 -4.59
N ARG A 74 -9.06 3.01 -4.08
CA ARG A 74 -8.89 4.46 -3.87
C ARG A 74 -7.81 4.76 -2.85
N MET A 75 -7.75 3.98 -1.76
CA MET A 75 -6.70 4.17 -0.75
C MET A 75 -5.33 3.85 -1.33
N LEU A 76 -5.23 2.78 -2.14
CA LEU A 76 -3.98 2.48 -2.81
C LEU A 76 -3.56 3.62 -3.74
N ALA A 77 -4.50 4.22 -4.45
CA ALA A 77 -4.22 5.36 -5.32
C ALA A 77 -3.68 6.55 -4.53
N VAL A 78 -4.30 6.87 -3.41
CA VAL A 78 -3.85 7.95 -2.53
C VAL A 78 -2.45 7.65 -2.01
N LEU A 79 -2.23 6.43 -1.55
CA LEU A 79 -0.96 6.01 -1.00
C LEU A 79 0.16 6.21 -2.03
N VAL A 80 -0.04 5.66 -3.23
CA VAL A 80 0.96 5.73 -4.30
C VAL A 80 1.21 7.17 -4.74
N SER A 81 0.16 7.99 -4.77
CA SER A 81 0.29 9.38 -5.20
C SER A 81 1.07 10.24 -4.21
N ARG A 82 1.16 9.82 -2.95
CA ARG A 82 1.78 10.63 -1.89
C ARG A 82 3.04 9.99 -1.30
N LEU A 83 3.64 9.05 -1.99
CA LEU A 83 4.85 8.40 -1.51
C LEU A 83 6.04 9.36 -1.40
N ASP A 84 6.04 10.44 -2.17
CA ASP A 84 7.08 11.48 -2.09
C ASP A 84 6.84 12.49 -0.96
N THR A 85 5.66 12.46 -0.35
CA THR A 85 5.32 13.31 0.79
C THR A 85 4.60 12.48 1.84
N PRO A 86 5.29 11.47 2.42
CA PRO A 86 4.62 10.50 3.30
C PRO A 86 4.04 11.10 4.57
N VAL A 87 4.49 12.28 4.98
CA VAL A 87 3.89 12.98 6.12
C VAL A 87 2.41 13.22 5.92
N LEU A 88 1.98 13.40 4.65
CA LEU A 88 0.58 13.63 4.33
C LEU A 88 -0.26 12.36 4.49
N LEU A 89 0.37 11.20 4.63
CA LEU A 89 -0.30 9.92 4.81
C LEU A 89 -0.53 9.57 6.28
N GLU A 90 0.20 10.21 7.19
CA GLU A 90 0.18 9.83 8.61
C GLU A 90 -1.22 9.87 9.21
N GLN A 91 -1.88 11.01 9.10
CA GLN A 91 -3.19 11.19 9.71
C GLN A 91 -4.28 10.37 9.00
N PRO A 92 -4.37 10.38 7.68
CA PRO A 92 -5.36 9.51 7.01
C PRO A 92 -5.20 8.03 7.34
N LEU A 93 -3.95 7.54 7.43
CA LEU A 93 -3.71 6.14 7.76
C LEU A 93 -4.04 5.84 9.23
N ALA A 94 -3.70 6.74 10.13
CA ALA A 94 -4.05 6.56 11.54
C ALA A 94 -5.58 6.51 11.72
N GLN A 95 -6.30 7.37 11.03
CA GLN A 95 -7.76 7.38 11.05
C GLN A 95 -8.35 6.10 10.44
N LEU A 96 -7.76 5.64 9.35
CA LEU A 96 -8.16 4.39 8.72
C LEU A 96 -7.96 3.22 9.67
N GLY A 97 -6.82 3.20 10.36
CA GLY A 97 -6.52 2.17 11.36
C GLY A 97 -7.52 2.19 12.51
N GLN A 98 -7.90 3.38 12.98
CA GLN A 98 -8.91 3.52 14.04
C GLN A 98 -10.23 2.89 13.59
N ARG A 99 -10.65 3.16 12.36
CA ARG A 99 -11.89 2.57 11.85
C ARG A 99 -11.79 1.05 11.74
N HIS A 100 -10.63 0.55 11.31
CA HIS A 100 -10.42 -0.90 11.22
C HIS A 100 -10.51 -1.57 12.59
N ARG A 101 -9.92 -0.96 13.61
CA ARG A 101 -10.03 -1.49 14.96
C ARG A 101 -11.47 -1.49 15.46
N ALA A 102 -12.22 -0.46 15.10
CA ALA A 102 -13.65 -0.39 15.47
C ALA A 102 -14.45 -1.52 14.82
N TYR A 103 -14.03 -2.01 13.66
CA TYR A 103 -14.68 -3.13 13.00
C TYR A 103 -14.15 -4.49 13.45
N GLY A 104 -13.19 -4.52 14.34
CA GLY A 104 -12.68 -5.77 14.90
C GLY A 104 -11.35 -6.25 14.34
N VAL A 105 -10.68 -5.44 13.54
CA VAL A 105 -9.36 -5.80 13.01
C VAL A 105 -8.32 -5.66 14.12
N SER A 106 -7.50 -6.68 14.28
CA SER A 106 -6.43 -6.72 15.27
C SER A 106 -5.06 -6.60 14.61
N ALA A 107 -4.02 -6.39 15.44
CA ALA A 107 -2.65 -6.26 14.94
C ALA A 107 -2.21 -7.50 14.15
N GLY A 108 -2.64 -8.69 14.57
CA GLY A 108 -2.28 -9.94 13.90
C GLY A 108 -2.88 -10.11 12.51
N ASP A 109 -3.89 -9.33 12.19
CA ASP A 109 -4.57 -9.43 10.90
C ASP A 109 -3.79 -8.78 9.77
N PHE A 110 -2.83 -7.91 10.08
CA PHE A 110 -2.08 -7.19 9.06
C PHE A 110 -1.17 -8.10 8.21
N ALA A 111 -0.64 -9.17 8.79
CA ALA A 111 0.23 -10.09 8.06
C ALA A 111 -0.52 -10.85 6.95
N PRO A 112 -1.66 -11.50 7.22
CA PRO A 112 -2.40 -12.18 6.15
C PRO A 112 -2.97 -11.19 5.12
N VAL A 113 -3.38 -9.99 5.54
CA VAL A 113 -3.84 -8.98 4.60
C VAL A 113 -2.71 -8.59 3.65
N GLY A 114 -1.50 -8.38 4.18
CA GLY A 114 -0.34 -8.08 3.36
C GLY A 114 0.00 -9.20 2.40
N ALA A 115 -0.09 -10.45 2.88
CA ALA A 115 0.17 -11.60 2.03
C ALA A 115 -0.82 -11.69 0.87
N ALA A 116 -2.10 -11.44 1.15
CA ALA A 116 -3.14 -11.44 0.11
C ALA A 116 -2.89 -10.32 -0.91
N LEU A 117 -2.52 -9.14 -0.43
CA LEU A 117 -2.25 -8.00 -1.30
C LEU A 117 -1.06 -8.28 -2.22
N LEU A 118 0.05 -8.75 -1.67
CA LEU A 118 1.25 -9.03 -2.45
C LEU A 118 1.01 -10.16 -3.46
N ALA A 119 0.25 -11.18 -3.07
CA ALA A 119 -0.09 -12.27 -3.99
C ALA A 119 -0.94 -11.78 -5.15
N THR A 120 -1.86 -10.86 -4.89
CA THR A 120 -2.70 -10.30 -5.96
C THR A 120 -1.88 -9.42 -6.88
N LEU A 121 -0.99 -8.60 -6.33
CA LEU A 121 -0.06 -7.80 -7.13
C LEU A 121 0.81 -8.71 -8.02
N ALA A 122 1.35 -9.78 -7.45
CA ALA A 122 2.19 -10.71 -8.20
C ALA A 122 1.42 -11.36 -9.35
N HIS A 123 0.18 -11.74 -9.11
CA HIS A 123 -0.65 -12.34 -10.15
C HIS A 123 -0.96 -11.35 -11.28
N ARG A 124 -1.32 -10.12 -10.93
CA ARG A 124 -1.73 -9.12 -11.91
C ARG A 124 -0.56 -8.51 -12.68
N LEU A 125 0.60 -8.39 -12.05
CA LEU A 125 1.77 -7.79 -12.67
C LEU A 125 2.70 -8.83 -13.31
N ASP A 126 2.58 -10.08 -12.90
CA ASP A 126 3.31 -11.21 -13.46
C ASP A 126 4.81 -10.95 -13.53
N ALA A 127 5.42 -10.97 -14.72
CA ALA A 127 6.87 -10.81 -14.87
C ALA A 127 7.40 -9.47 -14.33
N GLU A 128 6.55 -8.46 -14.26
CA GLU A 128 6.96 -7.15 -13.75
C GLU A 128 7.04 -7.12 -12.23
N PHE A 129 6.45 -8.10 -11.56
CA PHE A 129 6.56 -8.19 -10.11
C PHE A 129 7.79 -9.00 -9.73
N ASP A 130 8.96 -8.42 -9.99
CA ASP A 130 10.25 -9.02 -9.66
C ASP A 130 10.59 -8.75 -8.20
N ASP A 131 11.80 -9.15 -7.78
CA ASP A 131 12.23 -8.98 -6.39
C ASP A 131 12.28 -7.52 -5.97
N THR A 132 12.65 -6.64 -6.87
CA THR A 132 12.67 -5.19 -6.60
C THR A 132 11.27 -4.67 -6.33
N ALA A 133 10.32 -5.05 -7.19
CA ALA A 133 8.92 -4.63 -7.02
C ALA A 133 8.33 -5.21 -5.73
N ARG A 134 8.58 -6.49 -5.46
CA ARG A 134 8.11 -7.13 -4.23
C ARG A 134 8.64 -6.39 -3.00
N GLY A 135 9.93 -6.07 -3.01
CA GLY A 135 10.53 -5.33 -1.90
C GLY A 135 9.92 -3.96 -1.69
N ALA A 136 9.70 -3.24 -2.78
CA ALA A 136 9.11 -1.90 -2.71
C ALA A 136 7.67 -1.93 -2.17
N TRP A 137 6.83 -2.80 -2.71
CA TRP A 137 5.45 -2.94 -2.24
C TRP A 137 5.40 -3.42 -0.79
N THR A 138 6.28 -4.35 -0.42
CA THR A 138 6.35 -4.84 0.96
C THR A 138 6.70 -3.70 1.91
N THR A 139 7.69 -2.89 1.57
CA THR A 139 8.09 -1.75 2.40
C THR A 139 6.93 -0.78 2.58
N VAL A 140 6.26 -0.42 1.51
CA VAL A 140 5.13 0.51 1.58
C VAL A 140 3.99 -0.08 2.41
N TYR A 141 3.69 -1.37 2.22
CA TYR A 141 2.66 -2.02 3.01
C TYR A 141 2.98 -1.99 4.50
N LEU A 142 4.22 -2.34 4.86
CA LEU A 142 4.62 -2.36 6.28
C LEU A 142 4.58 -0.97 6.90
N ARG A 143 4.99 0.05 6.15
CA ARG A 143 4.92 1.43 6.64
C ARG A 143 3.47 1.88 6.81
N ALA A 144 2.61 1.53 5.85
CA ALA A 144 1.19 1.86 5.95
C ALA A 144 0.55 1.16 7.15
N ALA A 145 0.88 -0.11 7.36
CA ALA A 145 0.37 -0.88 8.50
C ALA A 145 0.82 -0.28 9.83
N GLN A 146 2.07 0.17 9.91
CA GLN A 146 2.57 0.87 11.09
C GLN A 146 1.79 2.15 11.34
N ALA A 147 1.56 2.93 10.30
CA ALA A 147 0.83 4.19 10.42
C ALA A 147 -0.62 3.96 10.84
N MET A 148 -1.23 2.88 10.36
CA MET A 148 -2.60 2.51 10.74
C MET A 148 -2.70 2.10 12.21
N GLN A 149 -1.63 1.61 12.78
CA GLN A 149 -1.60 1.19 14.19
C GLN A 149 -1.19 2.32 15.13
N ALA A 150 -0.81 3.47 14.59
CA ALA A 150 -0.45 4.63 15.40
C ALA A 150 -1.70 5.28 15.99
N PRO A 151 -1.57 5.95 17.15
CA PRO A 151 -2.69 6.70 17.71
C PRO A 151 -3.08 7.85 16.80
N VAL A 152 -4.37 8.15 16.77
CA VAL A 152 -4.86 9.31 16.03
C VAL A 152 -4.52 10.56 16.83
N ALA A 153 -3.93 11.55 16.15
CA ALA A 153 -3.63 12.83 16.79
C ALA A 153 -4.95 13.52 17.13
N GLY A 154 -5.04 13.94 18.37
CA GLY A 154 -6.25 14.52 18.95
C GLY A 154 -6.58 15.90 18.51
#